data_1d6de277ead4cfbd97a30d151cdb4045
#
_entry.id   1d6de277ead4cfbd97a30d151cdb4045
#
_cell.length_a   1.000
_cell.length_b   1.000
_cell.length_c   1.000
_cell.angle_alpha   90.00
_cell.angle_beta   90.00
_cell.angle_gamma   90.00
#
_symmetry.space_group_name_H-M   'P 1'
#
loop_
_entity.id
_entity.type
_entity.pdbx_description
1 polymer ?
#
loop_
_entity_poly.entity_id
_entity_poly.type
_entity_poly.pdbx_seq_one_letter_code
_entity_poly.pdbx_strand_id
1 'polypeptide(L)'
;MGKLIRQGEKGKAFLLKDNRDKDVRLSDFEGKKVLLSFHPLAWTGVCAKQMKVLEKNKKKFDRLNTVALGLSIDTVPSKNAWAKTLGIQDTRLLCDFWPHGKTARAYGLFREANGFSERANIILDEKHRVIFVKVYPIAQLPDLKEIFEVLSSHKK
;
A
#
# COMPACT_ATOMS: atom_id res chain seq x y z
N MET A 1 14.03 4.53 -13.87
CA MET A 1 13.32 3.89 -12.74
C MET A 1 14.33 3.30 -11.77
N GLY A 2 14.11 3.48 -10.48
CA GLY A 2 14.99 2.93 -9.46
C GLY A 2 14.82 1.42 -9.29
N LYS A 3 15.75 0.84 -8.56
CA LYS A 3 15.67 -0.58 -8.21
C LYS A 3 14.58 -0.79 -7.16
N LEU A 4 13.99 -1.99 -7.17
CA LEU A 4 13.06 -2.40 -6.11
C LEU A 4 13.74 -2.28 -4.76
N ILE A 5 13.05 -1.64 -3.82
CA ILE A 5 13.54 -1.51 -2.45
C ILE A 5 13.77 -2.90 -1.85
N ARG A 6 14.75 -3.01 -0.96
CA ARG A 6 15.15 -4.29 -0.38
C ARG A 6 14.96 -4.31 1.12
N GLN A 7 14.83 -5.51 1.65
CA GLN A 7 14.77 -5.73 3.09
C GLN A 7 15.98 -5.09 3.77
N GLY A 8 15.74 -4.40 4.88
CA GLY A 8 16.76 -3.69 5.65
C GLY A 8 16.92 -2.23 5.26
N GLU A 9 16.48 -1.82 4.07
CA GLU A 9 16.54 -0.42 3.65
C GLU A 9 15.48 0.41 4.37
N LYS A 10 15.74 1.69 4.49
CA LYS A 10 14.75 2.63 5.04
C LYS A 10 13.62 2.86 4.06
N GLY A 11 12.40 2.89 4.56
CA GLY A 11 11.24 3.23 3.74
C GLY A 11 11.37 4.65 3.18
N LYS A 12 10.82 4.85 1.97
CA LYS A 12 10.87 6.15 1.30
C LYS A 12 9.73 7.03 1.80
N ALA A 13 10.05 8.26 2.17
CA ALA A 13 9.06 9.24 2.59
C ALA A 13 8.10 9.57 1.45
N PHE A 14 6.86 9.85 1.80
CA PHE A 14 5.87 10.33 0.84
C PHE A 14 4.89 11.28 1.51
N LEU A 15 4.24 12.08 0.68
CA LEU A 15 3.09 12.89 1.05
C LEU A 15 2.06 12.71 -0.06
N LEU A 16 0.96 12.05 0.25
CA LEU A 16 -0.10 11.75 -0.71
C LEU A 16 -1.46 12.09 -0.13
N LYS A 17 -2.41 12.41 -0.98
CA LYS A 17 -3.82 12.50 -0.58
C LYS A 17 -4.40 11.10 -0.48
N ASP A 18 -5.29 10.89 0.49
CA ASP A 18 -6.07 9.66 0.52
C ASP A 18 -7.38 9.84 -0.27
N ASN A 19 -8.22 8.82 -0.27
CA ASN A 19 -9.51 8.83 -0.97
C ASN A 19 -10.51 9.87 -0.41
N ARG A 20 -10.22 10.47 0.74
CA ARG A 20 -11.03 11.53 1.35
C ARG A 20 -10.36 12.89 1.26
N ASP A 21 -9.36 13.02 0.39
CA ASP A 21 -8.60 14.26 0.17
C ASP A 21 -7.81 14.73 1.39
N LYS A 22 -7.45 13.82 2.28
CA LYS A 22 -6.62 14.11 3.45
C LYS A 22 -5.16 13.84 3.16
N ASP A 23 -4.28 14.69 3.66
CA ASP A 23 -2.84 14.48 3.55
C ASP A 23 -2.40 13.32 4.42
N VAL A 24 -1.59 12.42 3.83
CA VAL A 24 -1.02 11.28 4.54
C VAL A 24 0.48 11.23 4.25
N ARG A 25 1.26 11.20 5.32
CA ARG A 25 2.72 11.08 5.26
C ARG A 25 3.14 9.78 5.93
N LEU A 26 4.22 9.20 5.45
CA LEU A 26 4.78 8.03 6.14
C LEU A 26 5.09 8.36 7.61
N SER A 27 5.62 9.56 7.87
CA SER A 27 5.95 10.01 9.22
C SER A 27 4.75 10.10 10.16
N ASP A 28 3.53 10.12 9.65
CA ASP A 28 2.33 10.09 10.50
C ASP A 28 2.20 8.79 11.28
N PHE A 29 2.93 7.76 10.87
CA PHE A 29 2.82 6.40 11.43
C PHE A 29 4.09 5.97 12.18
N GLU A 30 4.89 6.90 12.67
CA GLU A 30 6.07 6.56 13.48
C GLU A 30 5.65 5.72 14.69
N GLY A 31 6.43 4.68 14.98
CA GLY A 31 6.13 3.76 16.08
C GLY A 31 5.15 2.66 15.70
N LYS A 32 4.62 2.68 14.48
CA LYS A 32 3.74 1.64 13.95
C LYS A 32 4.36 0.95 12.75
N LYS A 33 4.06 -0.32 12.59
CA LYS A 33 4.36 -1.02 11.34
C LYS A 33 3.42 -0.49 10.25
N VAL A 34 3.89 -0.48 9.01
CA VAL A 34 3.11 0.00 7.87
C VAL A 34 3.14 -1.05 6.77
N LEU A 35 1.97 -1.46 6.31
CA LEU A 35 1.85 -2.27 5.11
C LEU A 35 1.52 -1.32 3.96
N LEU A 36 2.40 -1.26 2.96
CA LEU A 36 2.17 -0.53 1.72
C LEU A 36 1.71 -1.55 0.68
N SER A 37 0.41 -1.53 0.35
CA SER A 37 -0.19 -2.46 -0.59
C SER A 37 -0.44 -1.77 -1.92
N PHE A 38 0.53 -1.89 -2.82
CA PHE A 38 0.46 -1.28 -4.15
C PHE A 38 -0.41 -2.11 -5.08
N HIS A 39 -1.24 -1.44 -5.85
CA HIS A 39 -2.07 -2.08 -6.88
C HIS A 39 -2.07 -1.21 -8.13
N PRO A 40 -2.20 -1.84 -9.33
CA PRO A 40 -2.07 -1.08 -10.58
C PRO A 40 -3.10 0.03 -10.76
N LEU A 41 -4.39 -0.31 -10.69
CA LEU A 41 -5.47 0.62 -11.03
C LEU A 41 -6.74 0.35 -10.23
N ALA A 42 -7.37 1.42 -9.73
CA ALA A 42 -8.74 1.36 -9.25
C ALA A 42 -9.66 0.83 -10.36
N TRP A 43 -10.82 0.33 -9.96
CA TRP A 43 -11.87 -0.15 -10.86
C TRP A 43 -11.53 -1.45 -11.62
N THR A 44 -10.51 -2.19 -11.17
CA THR A 44 -10.18 -3.50 -11.72
C THR A 44 -10.43 -4.59 -10.69
N GLY A 45 -10.73 -5.82 -11.16
CA GLY A 45 -11.23 -6.89 -10.31
C GLY A 45 -10.28 -7.33 -9.21
N VAL A 46 -9.02 -7.64 -9.53
CA VAL A 46 -8.06 -8.10 -8.53
C VAL A 46 -7.70 -6.98 -7.56
N CYS A 47 -7.58 -5.75 -8.06
CA CYS A 47 -7.32 -4.59 -7.20
C CYS A 47 -8.47 -4.37 -6.21
N ALA A 48 -9.72 -4.55 -6.65
CA ALA A 48 -10.89 -4.45 -5.77
C ALA A 48 -10.83 -5.48 -4.65
N LYS A 49 -10.53 -6.73 -4.98
CA LYS A 49 -10.41 -7.81 -3.99
C LYS A 49 -9.28 -7.53 -3.01
N GLN A 50 -8.14 -7.04 -3.51
CA GLN A 50 -6.99 -6.70 -2.68
C GLN A 50 -7.36 -5.65 -1.62
N MET A 51 -8.04 -4.59 -2.01
CA MET A 51 -8.41 -3.53 -1.07
C MET A 51 -9.52 -3.96 -0.11
N LYS A 52 -10.50 -4.74 -0.58
CA LYS A 52 -11.54 -5.29 0.30
C LYS A 52 -10.97 -6.17 1.40
N VAL A 53 -9.95 -6.96 1.08
CA VAL A 53 -9.31 -7.83 2.06
C VAL A 53 -8.58 -7.02 3.14
N LEU A 54 -7.96 -5.88 2.77
CA LEU A 54 -7.38 -4.98 3.76
C LEU A 54 -8.44 -4.43 4.70
N GLU A 55 -9.55 -3.96 4.17
CA GLU A 55 -10.65 -3.42 4.96
C GLU A 55 -11.23 -4.46 5.91
N LYS A 56 -11.46 -5.66 5.41
CA LYS A 56 -12.01 -6.77 6.21
C LYS A 56 -11.13 -7.12 7.39
N ASN A 57 -9.82 -6.93 7.27
CA ASN A 57 -8.85 -7.30 8.29
C ASN A 57 -8.34 -6.11 9.11
N LYS A 58 -9.02 -4.96 9.06
CA LYS A 58 -8.61 -3.74 9.77
C LYS A 58 -8.34 -3.99 11.24
N LYS A 59 -9.23 -4.68 11.93
CA LYS A 59 -9.06 -4.95 13.37
C LYS A 59 -7.85 -5.83 13.65
N LYS A 60 -7.57 -6.79 12.77
CA LYS A 60 -6.40 -7.65 12.92
C LYS A 60 -5.11 -6.86 12.75
N PHE A 61 -5.07 -5.95 11.78
CA PHE A 61 -3.92 -5.05 11.61
C PHE A 61 -3.74 -4.18 12.86
N ASP A 62 -4.83 -3.62 13.39
CA ASP A 62 -4.77 -2.79 14.60
C ASP A 62 -4.18 -3.56 15.78
N ARG A 63 -4.58 -4.82 15.98
CA ARG A 63 -4.04 -5.66 17.04
C ARG A 63 -2.54 -5.93 16.89
N LEU A 64 -2.03 -5.85 15.67
CA LEU A 64 -0.62 -6.05 15.37
C LEU A 64 0.16 -4.73 15.28
N ASN A 65 -0.42 -3.64 15.77
CA ASN A 65 0.17 -2.29 15.73
C ASN A 65 0.59 -1.93 14.30
N THR A 66 -0.28 -2.21 13.33
CA THR A 66 0.00 -2.04 11.91
C THR A 66 -1.05 -1.18 11.25
N VAL A 67 -0.62 -0.30 10.36
CA VAL A 67 -1.49 0.47 9.48
C VAL A 67 -1.34 -0.09 8.07
N ALA A 68 -2.45 -0.49 7.44
CA ALA A 68 -2.45 -0.94 6.06
C ALA A 68 -2.92 0.21 5.15
N LEU A 69 -2.14 0.52 4.13
CA LEU A 69 -2.42 1.58 3.17
C LEU A 69 -2.47 0.96 1.76
N GLY A 70 -3.49 1.33 0.98
CA GLY A 70 -3.54 0.98 -0.43
C GLY A 70 -2.96 2.12 -1.25
N LEU A 71 -2.16 1.82 -2.28
CA LEU A 71 -1.56 2.85 -3.13
C LEU A 71 -1.76 2.51 -4.61
N SER A 72 -2.18 3.51 -5.37
CA SER A 72 -2.25 3.42 -6.84
C SER A 72 -2.09 4.81 -7.44
N ILE A 73 -1.93 4.87 -8.77
CA ILE A 73 -1.71 6.14 -9.49
C ILE A 73 -3.01 6.91 -9.75
N ASP A 74 -4.11 6.52 -9.13
CA ASP A 74 -5.41 7.12 -9.40
C ASP A 74 -5.59 8.46 -8.70
N THR A 75 -6.59 9.23 -9.15
CA THR A 75 -6.95 10.52 -8.55
C THR A 75 -7.82 10.34 -7.31
N VAL A 76 -7.93 11.41 -6.51
CA VAL A 76 -8.80 11.42 -5.32
C VAL A 76 -10.26 11.14 -5.69
N PRO A 77 -10.88 11.85 -6.68
CA PRO A 77 -12.28 11.55 -7.01
C PRO A 77 -12.52 10.11 -7.42
N SER A 78 -11.61 9.52 -8.19
CA SER A 78 -11.71 8.12 -8.61
C SER A 78 -11.62 7.18 -7.42
N LYS A 79 -10.65 7.38 -6.54
CA LYS A 79 -10.48 6.54 -5.34
C LYS A 79 -11.63 6.70 -4.37
N ASN A 80 -12.16 7.91 -4.23
CA ASN A 80 -13.30 8.17 -3.37
C ASN A 80 -14.54 7.39 -3.84
N ALA A 81 -14.87 7.47 -5.11
CA ALA A 81 -16.02 6.75 -5.68
C ALA A 81 -15.81 5.25 -5.58
N TRP A 82 -14.61 4.77 -5.87
CA TRP A 82 -14.27 3.35 -5.80
C TRP A 82 -14.39 2.80 -4.38
N ALA A 83 -13.84 3.54 -3.39
CA ALA A 83 -13.93 3.14 -2.00
C ALA A 83 -15.38 2.99 -1.55
N LYS A 84 -16.25 3.92 -1.95
CA LYS A 84 -17.69 3.84 -1.65
C LYS A 84 -18.32 2.60 -2.28
N THR A 85 -18.00 2.33 -3.53
CA THR A 85 -18.51 1.14 -4.24
C THR A 85 -18.07 -0.14 -3.54
N LEU A 86 -16.84 -0.19 -3.01
CA LEU A 86 -16.31 -1.36 -2.33
C LEU A 86 -16.72 -1.48 -0.86
N GLY A 87 -17.34 -0.45 -0.30
CA GLY A 87 -17.69 -0.42 1.12
C GLY A 87 -16.49 -0.21 2.03
N ILE A 88 -15.43 0.43 1.53
CA ILE A 88 -14.22 0.70 2.31
C ILE A 88 -14.43 1.98 3.13
N GLN A 89 -14.32 1.87 4.44
CA GLN A 89 -14.56 2.97 5.37
C GLN A 89 -13.32 3.38 6.16
N ASP A 90 -12.50 2.42 6.58
CA ASP A 90 -11.39 2.67 7.50
C ASP A 90 -10.02 2.60 6.84
N THR A 91 -9.87 1.82 5.78
CA THR A 91 -8.61 1.68 5.07
C THR A 91 -8.38 2.90 4.18
N ARG A 92 -7.24 3.56 4.34
CA ARG A 92 -6.91 4.71 3.49
C ARG A 92 -6.34 4.24 2.18
N LEU A 93 -6.90 4.76 1.08
CA LEU A 93 -6.44 4.47 -0.28
C LEU A 93 -5.72 5.71 -0.78
N LEU A 94 -4.40 5.61 -0.94
CA LEU A 94 -3.55 6.75 -1.28
C LEU A 94 -3.46 6.93 -2.79
N CYS A 95 -3.40 8.19 -3.21
CA CYS A 95 -3.44 8.61 -4.61
C CYS A 95 -2.07 9.09 -5.05
N ASP A 96 -1.32 8.22 -5.69
CA ASP A 96 0.03 8.49 -6.22
C ASP A 96 -0.07 9.08 -7.63
N PHE A 97 -1.00 10.02 -7.79
CA PHE A 97 -1.36 10.57 -9.09
C PHE A 97 -0.33 11.57 -9.62
N TRP A 98 0.12 12.51 -8.77
CA TRP A 98 1.00 13.56 -9.26
C TRP A 98 2.08 13.94 -8.25
N PRO A 99 3.36 14.06 -8.65
CA PRO A 99 3.87 13.63 -9.96
C PRO A 99 3.58 12.15 -10.19
N HIS A 100 3.19 11.83 -11.39
CA HIS A 100 2.60 10.52 -11.72
C HIS A 100 3.48 9.34 -11.29
N GLY A 101 2.99 8.55 -10.34
CA GLY A 101 3.70 7.37 -9.86
C GLY A 101 4.96 7.67 -9.07
N LYS A 102 5.12 8.88 -8.52
CA LYS A 102 6.34 9.27 -7.80
C LYS A 102 6.69 8.29 -6.67
N THR A 103 5.71 7.89 -5.88
CA THR A 103 5.94 6.97 -4.76
C THR A 103 6.26 5.57 -5.27
N ALA A 104 5.52 5.08 -6.27
CA ALA A 104 5.83 3.79 -6.90
C ALA A 104 7.24 3.79 -7.47
N ARG A 105 7.66 4.88 -8.09
CA ARG A 105 9.03 5.02 -8.62
C ARG A 105 10.06 4.96 -7.49
N ALA A 106 9.80 5.64 -6.38
CA ALA A 106 10.72 5.68 -5.25
C ALA A 106 10.96 4.29 -4.67
N TYR A 107 9.93 3.45 -4.67
CA TYR A 107 10.02 2.06 -4.18
C TYR A 107 10.47 1.07 -5.24
N GLY A 108 10.68 1.52 -6.49
CA GLY A 108 11.11 0.66 -7.59
C GLY A 108 9.99 -0.19 -8.17
N LEU A 109 8.74 0.27 -8.09
CA LEU A 109 7.56 -0.51 -8.48
C LEU A 109 6.84 0.04 -9.72
N PHE A 110 7.30 1.16 -10.28
CA PHE A 110 6.58 1.78 -11.40
C PHE A 110 6.88 1.07 -12.72
N ARG A 111 5.83 0.77 -13.46
CA ARG A 111 5.93 0.12 -14.79
C ARG A 111 5.88 1.20 -15.87
N GLU A 112 7.05 1.55 -16.41
CA GLU A 112 7.16 2.62 -17.42
C GLU A 112 6.31 2.35 -18.66
N ALA A 113 6.24 1.09 -19.09
CA ALA A 113 5.47 0.73 -20.29
C ALA A 113 3.96 0.86 -20.10
N ASN A 114 3.48 0.84 -18.86
CA ASN A 114 2.04 0.78 -18.57
C ASN A 114 1.52 2.03 -17.86
N GLY A 115 2.39 2.80 -17.20
CA GLY A 115 1.98 3.99 -16.47
C GLY A 115 1.32 3.72 -15.12
N PHE A 116 1.51 2.52 -14.55
CA PHE A 116 1.00 2.18 -13.22
C PHE A 116 2.02 1.32 -12.47
N SER A 117 1.72 1.02 -11.20
CA SER A 117 2.66 0.24 -10.39
C SER A 117 2.48 -1.26 -10.59
N GLU A 118 3.51 -2.01 -10.19
CA GLU A 118 3.38 -3.44 -9.94
C GLU A 118 2.34 -3.69 -8.85
N ARG A 119 1.86 -4.92 -8.74
CA ARG A 119 1.10 -5.38 -7.58
C ARG A 119 2.10 -5.88 -6.57
N ALA A 120 2.16 -5.24 -5.40
CA ALA A 120 3.21 -5.54 -4.43
C ALA A 120 2.77 -5.23 -3.01
N ASN A 121 3.33 -5.97 -2.06
CA ASN A 121 3.22 -5.66 -0.65
C ASN A 121 4.60 -5.40 -0.07
N ILE A 122 4.72 -4.30 0.67
CA ILE A 122 5.93 -3.93 1.39
C ILE A 122 5.53 -3.69 2.84
N ILE A 123 6.24 -4.30 3.79
CA ILE A 123 6.02 -4.06 5.21
C ILE A 123 7.22 -3.32 5.78
N LEU A 124 6.93 -2.23 6.49
CA LEU A 124 7.91 -1.46 7.23
C LEU A 124 7.70 -1.70 8.73
N ASP A 125 8.79 -1.83 9.49
CA ASP A 125 8.70 -1.99 10.93
C ASP A 125 8.40 -0.64 11.62
N GLU A 126 8.42 -0.61 12.96
CA GLU A 126 8.10 0.58 13.75
C GLU A 126 9.09 1.74 13.52
N LYS A 127 10.28 1.45 13.02
CA LYS A 127 11.30 2.45 12.64
C LYS A 127 11.28 2.71 11.13
N HIS A 128 10.29 2.15 10.45
CA HIS A 128 10.07 2.26 9.01
C HIS A 128 11.21 1.69 8.15
N ARG A 129 11.86 0.62 8.65
CA ARG A 129 12.75 -0.18 7.83
C ARG A 129 11.97 -1.32 7.20
N VAL A 130 12.34 -1.66 5.98
CA VAL A 130 11.68 -2.73 5.21
C VAL A 130 11.99 -4.07 5.84
N ILE A 131 10.93 -4.81 6.20
CA ILE A 131 11.05 -6.19 6.72
C ILE A 131 10.45 -7.22 5.79
N PHE A 132 9.73 -6.79 4.76
CA PHE A 132 9.12 -7.70 3.77
C PHE A 132 8.90 -6.94 2.47
N VAL A 133 9.24 -7.58 1.35
CA VAL A 133 8.98 -7.07 -0.01
C VAL A 133 8.57 -8.24 -0.88
N LYS A 134 7.42 -8.12 -1.55
CA LYS A 134 7.03 -9.12 -2.54
C LYS A 134 6.26 -8.46 -3.68
N VAL A 135 6.66 -8.78 -4.91
CA VAL A 135 5.96 -8.37 -6.12
C VAL A 135 5.21 -9.59 -6.64
N TYR A 136 3.94 -9.41 -6.94
CA TYR A 136 3.05 -10.47 -7.40
C TYR A 136 2.76 -10.32 -8.89
N PRO A 137 2.46 -11.41 -9.59
CA PRO A 137 1.90 -11.30 -10.95
C PRO A 137 0.68 -10.38 -10.93
N ILE A 138 0.48 -9.61 -12.00
CA ILE A 138 -0.61 -8.62 -12.06
C ILE A 138 -1.99 -9.26 -11.80
N ALA A 139 -2.20 -10.47 -12.27
CA ALA A 139 -3.48 -11.15 -12.13
C ALA A 139 -3.66 -11.90 -10.81
N GLN A 140 -2.64 -11.91 -9.93
CA GLN A 140 -2.67 -12.70 -8.69
C GLN A 140 -3.08 -11.84 -7.50
N LEU A 141 -4.11 -12.30 -6.77
CA LEU A 141 -4.48 -11.68 -5.49
C LEU A 141 -3.41 -12.03 -4.45
N PRO A 142 -2.77 -11.03 -3.81
CA PRO A 142 -1.83 -11.31 -2.73
C PRO A 142 -2.47 -12.07 -1.58
N ASP A 143 -1.73 -13.04 -1.02
CA ASP A 143 -2.19 -13.81 0.13
C ASP A 143 -1.82 -13.09 1.42
N LEU A 144 -2.81 -12.64 2.18
CA LEU A 144 -2.58 -11.96 3.46
C LEU A 144 -2.03 -12.88 4.54
N LYS A 145 -2.12 -14.19 4.37
CA LYS A 145 -1.57 -15.13 5.35
C LYS A 145 -0.06 -14.89 5.54
N GLU A 146 0.68 -14.74 4.44
CA GLU A 146 2.12 -14.45 4.52
C GLU A 146 2.39 -13.11 5.20
N ILE A 147 1.54 -12.11 4.98
CA ILE A 147 1.67 -10.79 5.61
C ILE A 147 1.47 -10.92 7.12
N PHE A 148 0.44 -11.60 7.56
CA PHE A 148 0.17 -11.77 8.99
C PHE A 148 1.23 -12.62 9.69
N GLU A 149 1.82 -13.59 8.99
CA GLU A 149 2.94 -14.37 9.53
C GLU A 149 4.14 -13.46 9.83
N VAL A 150 4.49 -12.57 8.90
CA VAL A 150 5.59 -11.62 9.10
C VAL A 150 5.26 -10.66 10.26
N LEU A 151 4.07 -10.09 10.27
CA LEU A 151 3.67 -9.13 11.30
C LEU A 151 3.63 -9.76 12.69
N SER A 152 3.17 -11.01 12.79
CA SER A 152 3.06 -11.71 14.07
C SER A 152 4.43 -12.14 14.61
N SER A 153 5.37 -12.46 13.74
CA SER A 153 6.70 -12.92 14.14
C SER A 153 7.66 -11.77 14.43
N HIS A 154 7.37 -10.56 13.93
CA HIS A 154 8.24 -9.40 14.13
C HIS A 154 7.96 -8.74 15.46
N LYS A 155 8.87 -8.86 16.40
CA LYS A 155 8.80 -8.24 17.71
C LYS A 155 9.70 -7.02 17.77
N LYS A 156 9.22 -6.01 18.49
CA LYS A 156 9.95 -4.78 18.71
C LYS A 156 11.28 -5.03 19.39
#